data_65060eceb3a26fb9c3668733a22fa9e1
#
_entry.id   65060eceb3a26fb9c3668733a22fa9e1
#
_cell.length_a   1.000
_cell.length_b   1.000
_cell.length_c   1.000
_cell.angle_alpha   90.00
_cell.angle_beta   90.00
_cell.angle_gamma   90.00
#
_symmetry.space_group_name_H-M   'P 1'
#
loop_
_entity.id
_entity.type
_entity.pdbx_description
1 polymer ?
#
loop_
_entity_poly.entity_id
_entity_poly.type
_entity_poly.pdbx_seq_one_letter_code
_entity_poly.pdbx_strand_id
1 'polypeptide(L)'
;MVRRRQLYEGKAKVIFEGPEPDTVVAYFKDDATAFNNQKKGTITGKGVINNSISEFLMMRLSEIGVPTHFIRRLNMREQLLRKVEIIPVEVVVRNVVAGSLAKRFGLEEGSALPRSIVEFYYKNDELDDPMILEEHITAFGWANHTELDEIMSLALRINDFMSGLFRGIGI
;
A
#
# COMPACT_ATOMS: atom_id res chain seq x y z
N MET A 1 25.44 -1.37 -18.76
CA MET A 1 24.46 -1.38 -17.67
C MET A 1 24.57 -2.70 -16.93
N VAL A 2 24.85 -2.69 -15.64
CA VAL A 2 24.83 -3.92 -14.83
C VAL A 2 23.38 -4.39 -14.78
N ARG A 3 23.12 -5.61 -15.23
CA ARG A 3 21.77 -6.21 -15.20
C ARG A 3 21.44 -6.56 -13.75
N ARG A 4 20.54 -5.79 -13.12
CA ARG A 4 20.06 -6.08 -11.76
C ARG A 4 19.27 -7.39 -11.75
N ARG A 5 19.43 -8.19 -10.70
CA ARG A 5 18.62 -9.40 -10.50
C ARG A 5 17.20 -9.01 -10.13
N GLN A 6 16.22 -9.53 -10.86
CA GLN A 6 14.81 -9.38 -10.50
C GLN A 6 14.50 -10.28 -9.31
N LEU A 7 13.86 -9.72 -8.30
CA LEU A 7 13.45 -10.43 -7.08
C LEU A 7 11.96 -10.78 -7.10
N TYR A 8 11.13 -9.85 -7.60
CA TYR A 8 9.68 -10.00 -7.60
C TYR A 8 9.05 -9.16 -8.71
N GLU A 9 7.93 -9.61 -9.27
CA GLU A 9 7.10 -8.83 -10.18
C GLU A 9 5.65 -8.89 -9.75
N GLY A 10 5.05 -7.72 -9.49
CA GLY A 10 3.65 -7.53 -9.17
C GLY A 10 2.87 -6.88 -10.30
N LYS A 11 1.61 -6.57 -10.01
CA LYS A 11 0.66 -5.94 -10.95
C LYS A 11 1.16 -4.59 -11.50
N ALA A 12 1.78 -3.77 -10.66
CA ALA A 12 2.19 -2.39 -11.00
C ALA A 12 3.68 -2.12 -10.90
N LYS A 13 4.47 -3.01 -10.31
CA LYS A 13 5.90 -2.81 -10.02
C LYS A 13 6.70 -4.08 -10.28
N VAL A 14 7.98 -3.86 -10.59
CA VAL A 14 9.02 -4.90 -10.57
C VAL A 14 10.05 -4.51 -9.52
N ILE A 15 10.44 -5.45 -8.68
CA ILE A 15 11.44 -5.24 -7.63
C ILE A 15 12.75 -5.93 -8.06
N PHE A 16 13.81 -5.16 -8.06
CA PHE A 16 15.17 -5.63 -8.36
C PHE A 16 16.06 -5.52 -7.13
N GLU A 17 17.14 -6.28 -7.11
CA GLU A 17 18.23 -6.09 -6.16
C GLU A 17 18.78 -4.64 -6.24
N GLY A 18 18.97 -4.03 -5.07
CA GLY A 18 19.56 -2.70 -4.97
C GLY A 18 21.10 -2.72 -5.12
N PRO A 19 21.70 -1.54 -5.24
CA PRO A 19 23.17 -1.40 -5.36
C PRO A 19 23.91 -1.66 -4.04
N GLU A 20 23.23 -1.57 -2.91
CA GLU A 20 23.77 -1.73 -1.57
C GLU A 20 23.06 -2.89 -0.86
N PRO A 21 23.73 -3.55 0.11
CA PRO A 21 23.06 -4.52 0.98
C PRO A 21 21.79 -3.91 1.58
N ASP A 22 20.76 -4.74 1.76
CA ASP A 22 19.48 -4.35 2.35
C ASP A 22 18.73 -3.23 1.60
N THR A 23 19.03 -3.05 0.31
CA THR A 23 18.26 -2.16 -0.58
C THR A 23 17.65 -2.92 -1.74
N VAL A 24 16.58 -2.35 -2.28
CA VAL A 24 15.92 -2.81 -3.50
C VAL A 24 15.58 -1.63 -4.40
N VAL A 25 15.44 -1.89 -5.68
CA VAL A 25 14.95 -0.91 -6.65
C VAL A 25 13.57 -1.31 -7.11
N ALA A 26 12.60 -0.44 -6.90
CA ALA A 26 11.25 -0.59 -7.43
C ALA A 26 11.13 0.14 -8.77
N TYR A 27 10.82 -0.60 -9.82
CA TYR A 27 10.47 -0.08 -11.15
C TYR A 27 8.95 -0.02 -11.29
N PHE A 28 8.40 1.13 -11.64
CA PHE A 28 6.97 1.36 -11.82
C PHE A 28 6.55 1.12 -13.27
N LYS A 29 5.65 0.15 -13.46
CA LYS A 29 5.12 -0.26 -14.77
C LYS A 29 3.97 0.64 -15.22
N ASP A 30 3.73 0.67 -16.51
CA ASP A 30 2.55 1.29 -17.12
C ASP A 30 1.33 0.34 -17.14
N ASP A 31 1.52 -0.90 -16.69
CA ASP A 31 0.47 -1.91 -16.65
C ASP A 31 -0.68 -1.46 -15.75
N ALA A 32 -1.90 -1.66 -16.25
CA ALA A 32 -3.14 -1.47 -15.53
C ALA A 32 -3.95 -2.77 -15.55
N THR A 33 -4.45 -3.16 -14.40
CA THR A 33 -5.31 -4.34 -14.25
C THR A 33 -6.61 -3.96 -13.55
N ALA A 34 -7.70 -4.62 -13.91
CA ALA A 34 -8.99 -4.49 -13.26
C ALA A 34 -9.67 -5.86 -13.14
N PHE A 35 -10.65 -5.96 -12.21
CA PHE A 35 -11.43 -7.17 -11.95
C PHE A 35 -10.55 -8.40 -11.70
N ASN A 36 -9.73 -8.37 -10.63
CA ASN A 36 -8.80 -9.46 -10.28
C ASN A 36 -7.97 -9.97 -11.47
N ASN A 37 -7.29 -9.06 -12.17
CA ASN A 37 -6.45 -9.38 -13.34
C ASN A 37 -7.20 -9.86 -14.59
N GLN A 38 -8.54 -9.87 -14.61
CA GLN A 38 -9.32 -10.29 -15.78
C GLN A 38 -9.21 -9.31 -16.94
N LYS A 39 -9.04 -8.01 -16.65
CA LYS A 39 -8.75 -6.99 -17.67
C LYS A 39 -7.32 -6.48 -17.49
N LYS A 40 -6.54 -6.52 -18.56
CA LYS A 40 -5.18 -6.01 -18.63
C LYS A 40 -5.07 -4.96 -19.71
N GLY A 41 -4.31 -3.91 -19.46
CA GLY A 41 -4.04 -2.85 -20.41
C GLY A 41 -2.78 -2.09 -20.02
N THR A 42 -2.37 -1.17 -20.87
CA THR A 42 -1.22 -0.29 -20.61
C THR A 42 -1.71 1.15 -20.69
N ILE A 43 -1.39 1.94 -19.67
CA ILE A 43 -1.66 3.38 -19.66
C ILE A 43 -0.31 4.08 -19.71
N THR A 44 0.04 4.62 -20.85
CA THR A 44 1.33 5.29 -21.08
C THR A 44 1.54 6.41 -20.06
N GLY A 45 2.67 6.38 -19.38
CA GLY A 45 3.04 7.36 -18.34
C GLY A 45 2.52 7.07 -16.95
N LYS A 46 1.64 6.06 -16.74
CA LYS A 46 1.13 5.69 -15.42
C LYS A 46 2.26 5.41 -14.42
N GLY A 47 3.29 4.66 -14.83
CA GLY A 47 4.43 4.34 -13.98
C GLY A 47 5.21 5.59 -13.55
N VAL A 48 5.37 6.58 -14.44
CA VAL A 48 6.02 7.86 -14.11
C VAL A 48 5.24 8.63 -13.06
N ILE A 49 3.93 8.74 -13.24
CA ILE A 49 3.02 9.43 -12.32
C ILE A 49 3.02 8.72 -10.96
N ASN A 50 2.84 7.39 -10.94
CA ASN A 50 2.84 6.61 -9.72
C ASN A 50 4.15 6.72 -8.95
N ASN A 51 5.30 6.74 -9.65
CA ASN A 51 6.60 6.95 -9.03
C ASN A 51 6.68 8.33 -8.35
N SER A 52 6.22 9.39 -9.02
CA SER A 52 6.23 10.76 -8.48
C SER A 52 5.28 10.92 -7.29
N ILE A 53 4.07 10.35 -7.36
CA ILE A 53 3.11 10.38 -6.24
C ILE A 53 3.65 9.58 -5.05
N SER A 54 4.24 8.41 -5.29
CA SER A 54 4.84 7.59 -4.24
C SER A 54 5.96 8.33 -3.51
N GLU A 55 6.88 8.96 -4.25
CA GLU A 55 7.95 9.80 -3.66
C GLU A 55 7.34 10.91 -2.79
N PHE A 56 6.40 11.67 -3.34
CA PHE A 56 5.77 12.78 -2.64
C PHE A 56 5.13 12.32 -1.32
N LEU A 57 4.30 11.28 -1.37
CA LEU A 57 3.60 10.79 -0.18
C LEU A 57 4.56 10.21 0.86
N MET A 58 5.54 9.39 0.45
CA MET A 58 6.51 8.80 1.37
C MET A 58 7.37 9.87 2.08
N MET A 59 7.78 10.92 1.37
CA MET A 59 8.51 12.04 1.97
C MET A 59 7.65 12.78 2.99
N ARG A 60 6.40 13.10 2.65
CA ARG A 60 5.47 13.80 3.55
C ARG A 60 5.12 12.98 4.79
N LEU A 61 4.94 11.67 4.64
CA LEU A 61 4.74 10.77 5.78
C LEU A 61 5.96 10.75 6.71
N SER A 62 7.17 10.74 6.14
CA SER A 62 8.40 10.82 6.94
C SER A 62 8.52 12.15 7.72
N GLU A 63 8.10 13.27 7.14
CA GLU A 63 8.09 14.59 7.81
C GLU A 63 7.19 14.63 9.06
N ILE A 64 6.11 13.86 9.07
CA ILE A 64 5.22 13.72 10.25
C ILE A 64 5.62 12.55 11.17
N GLY A 65 6.80 11.95 10.96
CA GLY A 65 7.35 10.90 11.80
C GLY A 65 6.74 9.51 11.58
N VAL A 66 6.12 9.26 10.42
CA VAL A 66 5.73 7.91 9.98
C VAL A 66 6.93 7.27 9.28
N PRO A 67 7.48 6.17 9.79
CA PRO A 67 8.62 5.51 9.16
C PRO A 67 8.21 4.93 7.81
N THR A 68 9.05 5.13 6.79
CA THR A 68 8.84 4.59 5.46
C THR A 68 10.07 3.82 4.99
N HIS A 69 9.88 2.94 4.01
CA HIS A 69 10.99 2.25 3.35
C HIS A 69 11.63 3.05 2.21
N PHE A 70 11.10 4.22 1.89
CA PHE A 70 11.60 5.08 0.82
C PHE A 70 12.98 5.68 1.18
N ILE A 71 13.94 5.59 0.24
CA ILE A 71 15.25 6.23 0.38
C ILE A 71 15.34 7.43 -0.54
N ARG A 72 15.18 7.22 -1.86
CA ARG A 72 15.18 8.29 -2.86
C ARG A 72 14.69 7.82 -4.23
N ARG A 73 14.24 8.75 -5.04
CA ARG A 73 13.97 8.51 -6.47
C ARG A 73 15.30 8.41 -7.23
N LEU A 74 15.41 7.42 -8.13
CA LEU A 74 16.57 7.21 -9.00
C LEU A 74 16.36 7.88 -10.36
N ASN A 75 15.17 7.75 -10.92
CA ASN A 75 14.78 8.33 -12.20
C ASN A 75 13.25 8.42 -12.30
N MET A 76 12.72 8.68 -13.51
CA MET A 76 11.28 8.86 -13.72
C MET A 76 10.45 7.64 -13.34
N ARG A 77 11.02 6.42 -13.31
CA ARG A 77 10.29 5.16 -13.08
C ARG A 77 10.83 4.32 -11.94
N GLU A 78 11.94 4.73 -11.33
CA GLU A 78 12.62 3.90 -10.32
C GLU A 78 12.82 4.65 -9.01
N GLN A 79 12.63 3.92 -7.91
CA GLN A 79 12.95 4.33 -6.54
C GLN A 79 13.92 3.35 -5.90
N LEU A 80 14.84 3.88 -5.10
CA LEU A 80 15.64 3.10 -4.16
C LEU A 80 14.88 3.02 -2.85
N LEU A 81 14.68 1.81 -2.36
CA LEU A 81 13.93 1.50 -1.16
C LEU A 81 14.78 0.63 -0.24
N ARG A 82 14.50 0.68 1.07
CA ARG A 82 15.00 -0.33 2.01
C ARG A 82 14.33 -1.67 1.69
N LYS A 83 15.11 -2.73 1.74
CA LYS A 83 14.57 -4.09 1.71
C LYS A 83 13.91 -4.36 3.06
N VAL A 84 12.65 -4.70 3.03
CA VAL A 84 11.85 -4.99 4.23
C VAL A 84 11.24 -6.37 4.11
N GLU A 85 10.97 -6.98 5.23
CA GLU A 85 10.13 -8.16 5.33
C GLU A 85 8.66 -7.72 5.42
N ILE A 86 7.80 -8.30 4.59
CA ILE A 86 6.40 -7.92 4.52
C ILE A 86 5.60 -8.77 5.51
N ILE A 87 4.92 -8.14 6.45
CA ILE A 87 3.85 -8.78 7.20
C ILE A 87 2.71 -9.06 6.22
N PRO A 88 2.20 -10.30 6.10
CA PRO A 88 1.24 -10.67 5.07
C PRO A 88 -0.19 -10.17 5.37
N VAL A 89 -0.28 -8.91 5.79
CA VAL A 89 -1.53 -8.25 6.19
C VAL A 89 -1.69 -6.94 5.42
N GLU A 90 -2.84 -6.75 4.80
CA GLU A 90 -3.28 -5.47 4.27
C GLU A 90 -4.13 -4.76 5.33
N VAL A 91 -3.80 -3.50 5.58
CA VAL A 91 -4.51 -2.65 6.55
C VAL A 91 -5.32 -1.61 5.79
N VAL A 92 -6.63 -1.60 5.99
CA VAL A 92 -7.56 -0.71 5.31
C VAL A 92 -8.25 0.19 6.32
N VAL A 93 -8.13 1.51 6.16
CA VAL A 93 -8.88 2.48 6.95
C VAL A 93 -10.03 3.03 6.10
N ARG A 94 -11.24 2.97 6.64
CA ARG A 94 -12.45 3.45 5.96
C ARG A 94 -13.10 4.61 6.70
N ASN A 95 -13.38 5.67 5.97
CA ASN A 95 -14.09 6.86 6.44
C ASN A 95 -15.50 6.98 5.84
N VAL A 96 -15.72 6.30 4.72
CA VAL A 96 -16.94 6.34 3.93
C VAL A 96 -17.31 4.91 3.54
N VAL A 97 -18.59 4.63 3.47
CA VAL A 97 -19.12 3.35 2.99
C VAL A 97 -18.84 3.24 1.50
N ALA A 98 -18.01 2.26 1.11
CA ALA A 98 -17.66 2.02 -0.30
C ALA A 98 -17.24 0.57 -0.54
N GLY A 99 -17.35 0.13 -1.79
CA GLY A 99 -16.82 -1.13 -2.29
C GLY A 99 -17.26 -2.36 -1.47
N SER A 100 -16.31 -3.14 -0.93
CA SER A 100 -16.60 -4.37 -0.19
C SER A 100 -17.38 -4.13 1.10
N LEU A 101 -17.20 -2.99 1.77
CA LEU A 101 -17.95 -2.64 2.98
C LEU A 101 -19.45 -2.46 2.67
N ALA A 102 -19.78 -1.70 1.63
CA ALA A 102 -21.14 -1.49 1.18
C ALA A 102 -21.84 -2.83 0.87
N LYS A 103 -21.15 -3.70 0.13
CA LYS A 103 -21.68 -5.02 -0.27
C LYS A 103 -21.89 -5.96 0.91
N ARG A 104 -20.93 -6.02 1.86
CA ARG A 104 -21.00 -6.92 3.02
C ARG A 104 -22.16 -6.60 3.97
N PHE A 105 -22.44 -5.32 4.15
CA PHE A 105 -23.42 -4.87 5.14
C PHE A 105 -24.70 -4.31 4.53
N GLY A 106 -24.82 -4.29 3.18
CA GLY A 106 -26.00 -3.75 2.50
C GLY A 106 -26.21 -2.27 2.75
N LEU A 107 -25.10 -1.50 2.92
CA LEU A 107 -25.15 -0.08 3.22
C LEU A 107 -25.10 0.74 1.94
N GLU A 108 -25.67 1.96 2.00
CA GLU A 108 -25.65 2.92 0.89
C GLU A 108 -24.20 3.43 0.66
N GLU A 109 -23.70 3.25 -0.56
CA GLU A 109 -22.37 3.70 -0.94
C GLU A 109 -22.28 5.24 -0.94
N GLY A 110 -21.19 5.77 -0.41
CA GLY A 110 -20.99 7.22 -0.24
C GLY A 110 -21.44 7.75 1.14
N SER A 111 -22.13 6.96 1.95
CA SER A 111 -22.50 7.38 3.31
C SER A 111 -21.28 7.53 4.20
N ALA A 112 -21.21 8.63 4.96
CA ALA A 112 -20.14 8.84 5.92
C ALA A 112 -20.26 7.87 7.10
N LEU A 113 -19.12 7.32 7.53
CA LEU A 113 -19.07 6.52 8.75
C LEU A 113 -18.98 7.47 9.98
N PRO A 114 -19.61 7.11 11.12
CA PRO A 114 -19.56 7.92 12.35
C PRO A 114 -18.14 8.01 12.93
N ARG A 115 -17.27 7.08 12.58
CA ARG A 115 -15.84 7.05 12.91
C ARG A 115 -15.09 6.23 11.87
N SER A 116 -13.77 6.43 11.77
CA SER A 116 -12.91 5.58 10.94
C SER A 116 -12.97 4.13 11.43
N ILE A 117 -13.02 3.19 10.49
CA ILE A 117 -12.97 1.75 10.76
C ILE A 117 -11.63 1.24 10.23
N VAL A 118 -10.92 0.44 11.02
CA VAL A 118 -9.72 -0.28 10.60
C VAL A 118 -10.10 -1.73 10.33
N GLU A 119 -9.75 -2.22 9.16
CA GLU A 119 -9.98 -3.61 8.73
C GLU A 119 -8.64 -4.24 8.33
N PHE A 120 -8.52 -5.55 8.57
CA PHE A 120 -7.37 -6.35 8.18
C PHE A 120 -7.76 -7.38 7.14
N TYR A 121 -6.87 -7.59 6.14
CA TYR A 121 -7.04 -8.60 5.11
C TYR A 121 -5.75 -9.41 4.98
N TYR A 122 -5.87 -10.72 4.83
CA TYR A 122 -4.73 -11.57 4.55
C TYR A 122 -4.30 -11.40 3.10
N LYS A 123 -3.04 -11.00 2.88
CA LYS A 123 -2.48 -10.81 1.54
C LYS A 123 -2.20 -12.12 0.85
N ASN A 124 -3.22 -12.65 0.21
CA ASN A 124 -3.15 -13.89 -0.57
C ASN A 124 -4.10 -13.83 -1.76
N ASP A 125 -3.56 -13.46 -2.93
CA ASP A 125 -4.34 -13.34 -4.19
C ASP A 125 -5.09 -14.63 -4.55
N GLU A 126 -4.60 -15.83 -4.16
CA GLU A 126 -5.26 -17.12 -4.44
C GLU A 126 -6.51 -17.33 -3.58
N LEU A 127 -6.58 -16.65 -2.43
CA LEU A 127 -7.72 -16.68 -1.51
C LEU A 127 -8.60 -15.43 -1.60
N ASP A 128 -8.39 -14.57 -2.62
CA ASP A 128 -9.11 -13.29 -2.79
C ASP A 128 -8.97 -12.34 -1.59
N ASP A 129 -7.78 -12.31 -0.97
CA ASP A 129 -7.43 -11.45 0.16
C ASP A 129 -8.54 -11.42 1.24
N PRO A 130 -8.82 -12.54 1.94
CA PRO A 130 -9.94 -12.64 2.87
C PRO A 130 -9.77 -11.70 4.06
N MET A 131 -10.87 -11.13 4.53
CA MET A 131 -10.91 -10.34 5.77
C MET A 131 -10.56 -11.23 6.97
N ILE A 132 -9.72 -10.71 7.86
CA ILE A 132 -9.24 -11.39 9.06
C ILE A 132 -9.41 -10.53 10.31
N LEU A 133 -9.33 -11.17 11.46
CA LEU A 133 -9.33 -10.53 12.77
C LEU A 133 -7.90 -10.38 13.31
N GLU A 134 -7.72 -9.52 14.30
CA GLU A 134 -6.45 -9.36 15.02
C GLU A 134 -5.98 -10.67 15.66
N GLU A 135 -6.93 -11.48 16.14
CA GLU A 135 -6.66 -12.79 16.71
C GLU A 135 -6.05 -13.77 15.69
N HIS A 136 -6.44 -13.68 14.40
CA HIS A 136 -5.80 -14.50 13.36
C HIS A 136 -4.36 -14.09 13.16
N ILE A 137 -4.05 -12.77 13.17
CA ILE A 137 -2.71 -12.24 12.95
C ILE A 137 -1.76 -12.71 14.04
N THR A 138 -2.20 -12.63 15.30
CA THR A 138 -1.41 -13.04 16.47
C THR A 138 -1.30 -14.55 16.59
N ALA A 139 -2.39 -15.29 16.37
CA ALA A 139 -2.41 -16.75 16.45
C ALA A 139 -1.52 -17.42 15.39
N PHE A 140 -1.44 -16.82 14.19
CA PHE A 140 -0.57 -17.32 13.12
C PHE A 140 0.86 -16.79 13.22
N GLY A 141 1.16 -15.93 14.19
CA GLY A 141 2.49 -15.38 14.42
C GLY A 141 2.95 -14.40 13.35
N TRP A 142 2.03 -13.77 12.61
CA TRP A 142 2.39 -12.79 11.58
C TRP A 142 2.80 -11.44 12.21
N ALA A 143 2.18 -11.06 13.33
CA ALA A 143 2.59 -9.97 14.20
C ALA A 143 2.16 -10.26 15.64
N ASN A 144 2.88 -9.70 16.61
CA ASN A 144 2.49 -9.72 18.01
C ASN A 144 1.56 -8.54 18.35
N HIS A 145 1.01 -8.50 19.57
CA HIS A 145 0.09 -7.45 20.00
C HIS A 145 0.71 -6.05 19.95
N THR A 146 1.97 -5.89 20.34
CA THR A 146 2.66 -4.59 20.29
C THR A 146 2.84 -4.09 18.86
N GLU A 147 3.20 -4.98 17.95
CA GLU A 147 3.29 -4.66 16.51
C GLU A 147 1.92 -4.30 15.91
N LEU A 148 0.84 -4.99 16.34
CA LEU A 148 -0.52 -4.63 15.93
C LEU A 148 -0.94 -3.25 16.41
N ASP A 149 -0.67 -2.92 17.67
CA ASP A 149 -0.97 -1.59 18.22
C ASP A 149 -0.21 -0.50 17.44
N GLU A 150 1.04 -0.76 17.08
CA GLU A 150 1.84 0.15 16.25
C GLU A 150 1.26 0.28 14.84
N ILE A 151 0.90 -0.83 14.19
CA ILE A 151 0.26 -0.85 12.86
C ILE A 151 -1.02 -0.02 12.87
N MET A 152 -1.90 -0.21 13.86
CA MET A 152 -3.15 0.53 13.99
C MET A 152 -2.90 2.03 14.20
N SER A 153 -1.97 2.37 15.09
CA SER A 153 -1.58 3.77 15.34
C SER A 153 -1.04 4.46 14.09
N LEU A 154 -0.15 3.79 13.36
CA LEU A 154 0.39 4.30 12.11
C LEU A 154 -0.70 4.42 11.03
N ALA A 155 -1.58 3.43 10.91
CA ALA A 155 -2.67 3.44 9.92
C ALA A 155 -3.62 4.64 10.14
N LEU A 156 -4.01 4.92 11.38
CA LEU A 156 -4.86 6.07 11.72
C LEU A 156 -4.14 7.41 11.46
N ARG A 157 -2.87 7.53 11.83
CA ARG A 157 -2.07 8.74 11.54
C ARG A 157 -1.93 8.98 10.04
N ILE A 158 -1.69 7.93 9.26
CA ILE A 158 -1.64 7.99 7.79
C ILE A 158 -3.00 8.41 7.25
N ASN A 159 -4.11 7.84 7.75
CA ASN A 159 -5.46 8.19 7.36
C ASN A 159 -5.76 9.67 7.57
N ASP A 160 -5.44 10.22 8.74
CA ASP A 160 -5.70 11.62 9.07
C ASP A 160 -4.88 12.56 8.17
N PHE A 161 -3.61 12.24 7.97
CA PHE A 161 -2.74 12.99 7.07
C PHE A 161 -3.26 12.96 5.62
N MET A 162 -3.57 11.77 5.09
CA MET A 162 -4.06 11.61 3.71
C MET A 162 -5.41 12.28 3.51
N SER A 163 -6.33 12.16 4.47
CA SER A 163 -7.63 12.85 4.41
C SER A 163 -7.47 14.37 4.39
N GLY A 164 -6.56 14.92 5.19
CA GLY A 164 -6.25 16.34 5.17
C GLY A 164 -5.63 16.79 3.84
N LEU A 165 -4.68 16.01 3.31
CA LEU A 165 -4.02 16.29 2.04
C LEU A 165 -5.00 16.32 0.87
N PHE A 166 -5.85 15.30 0.74
CA PHE A 166 -6.82 15.20 -0.36
C PHE A 166 -7.90 16.26 -0.28
N ARG A 167 -8.45 16.53 0.91
CA ARG A 167 -9.38 17.67 1.11
C ARG A 167 -8.75 19.01 0.74
N GLY A 168 -7.46 19.19 1.03
CA GLY A 168 -6.73 20.42 0.71
C GLY A 168 -6.62 20.70 -0.79
N ILE A 169 -6.75 19.69 -1.63
CA ILE A 169 -6.73 19.80 -3.11
C ILE A 169 -8.11 19.55 -3.75
N GLY A 170 -9.16 19.48 -2.94
CA GLY A 170 -10.55 19.38 -3.43
C GLY A 170 -10.98 17.97 -3.84
N ILE A 171 -10.32 16.93 -3.32
CA ILE A 171 -10.66 15.51 -3.54
C ILE A 171 -11.28 14.93 -2.28
#